data_bdc5c7626e960025cb6e45cf3a167bf5
#
_entry.id   bdc5c7626e960025cb6e45cf3a167bf5
#
_cell.length_a   1.000
_cell.length_b   1.000
_cell.length_c   1.000
_cell.angle_alpha   90.00
_cell.angle_beta   90.00
_cell.angle_gamma   90.00
#
_symmetry.space_group_name_H-M   'P 1'
#
loop_
_entity.id
_entity.type
_entity.pdbx_description
1 polymer ?
#
loop_
_entity_poly.entity_id
_entity_poly.type
_entity_poly.pdbx_seq_one_letter_code
_entity_poly.pdbx_strand_id
1 'polypeptide(L)'
;MEFKGSKTEANLHTAFAGESEARNKYTYYAGIAKKEGYNQIASIFEETAGNEKEHAKIWFKILMSGGIPHASLPDTMANLKDAAAGEHYEWTDMYAGFAKEAREEGFDKIAFLFEEVAKI
;
A
#
# COMPACT_ATOMS: atom_id res chain seq x y z
N MET A 1 -1.93 19.53 -20.88
CA MET A 1 -1.04 19.42 -19.69
C MET A 1 -0.47 18.01 -19.64
N GLU A 2 0.78 17.89 -19.28
CA GLU A 2 1.38 16.58 -19.11
C GLU A 2 0.90 15.94 -17.81
N PHE A 3 0.73 14.62 -17.85
CA PHE A 3 0.31 13.87 -16.68
C PHE A 3 1.37 13.90 -15.58
N LYS A 4 2.63 13.65 -15.96
CA LYS A 4 3.74 13.63 -15.01
C LYS A 4 3.91 15.01 -14.37
N GLY A 5 3.93 15.04 -13.05
CA GLY A 5 4.04 16.27 -12.28
C GLY A 5 2.73 17.02 -12.08
N SER A 6 1.61 16.50 -12.61
CA SER A 6 0.30 17.13 -12.43
C SER A 6 -0.28 16.88 -11.03
N LYS A 7 -1.23 17.71 -10.64
CA LYS A 7 -2.00 17.48 -9.41
C LYS A 7 -2.80 16.19 -9.51
N THR A 8 -3.26 15.85 -10.71
CA THR A 8 -4.00 14.61 -10.95
C THR A 8 -3.15 13.39 -10.66
N GLU A 9 -1.89 13.40 -11.09
CA GLU A 9 -0.96 12.31 -10.75
C GLU A 9 -0.80 12.19 -9.24
N ALA A 10 -0.56 13.30 -8.55
CA ALA A 10 -0.42 13.31 -7.08
C ALA A 10 -1.68 12.79 -6.40
N ASN A 11 -2.86 13.20 -6.89
CA ASN A 11 -4.13 12.74 -6.34
C ASN A 11 -4.34 11.25 -6.54
N LEU A 12 -3.90 10.71 -7.67
CA LEU A 12 -3.98 9.27 -7.94
C LEU A 12 -3.08 8.47 -7.00
N HIS A 13 -1.89 8.96 -6.71
CA HIS A 13 -1.02 8.33 -5.71
C HIS A 13 -1.67 8.32 -4.32
N THR A 14 -2.27 9.45 -3.93
CA THR A 14 -2.98 9.54 -2.65
C THR A 14 -4.18 8.61 -2.60
N ALA A 15 -4.95 8.53 -3.69
CA ALA A 15 -6.11 7.65 -3.77
C ALA A 15 -5.68 6.17 -3.71
N PHE A 16 -4.64 5.80 -4.43
CA PHE A 16 -4.10 4.44 -4.40
C PHE A 16 -3.65 4.06 -2.98
N ALA A 17 -2.91 4.95 -2.32
CA ALA A 17 -2.43 4.72 -0.96
C ALA A 17 -3.61 4.57 0.02
N GLY A 18 -4.62 5.44 -0.08
CA GLY A 18 -5.80 5.40 0.78
C GLY A 18 -6.60 4.12 0.62
N GLU A 19 -6.85 3.71 -0.63
CA GLU A 19 -7.56 2.47 -0.92
C GLU A 19 -6.79 1.24 -0.41
N SER A 20 -5.47 1.24 -0.58
CA SER A 20 -4.61 0.15 -0.12
C SER A 20 -4.61 0.04 1.41
N GLU A 21 -4.57 1.17 2.11
CA GLU A 21 -4.68 1.22 3.56
C GLU A 21 -6.04 0.68 4.02
N ALA A 22 -7.11 1.15 3.41
CA ALA A 22 -8.47 0.70 3.74
C ALA A 22 -8.63 -0.81 3.52
N ARG A 23 -8.11 -1.32 2.40
CA ARG A 23 -8.15 -2.75 2.11
C ARG A 23 -7.53 -3.58 3.23
N ASN A 24 -6.36 -3.18 3.69
CA ASN A 24 -5.67 -3.91 4.75
C ASN A 24 -6.42 -3.83 6.07
N LYS A 25 -6.91 -2.64 6.43
CA LYS A 25 -7.70 -2.47 7.66
C LYS A 25 -8.93 -3.37 7.68
N TYR A 26 -9.70 -3.37 6.58
CA TYR A 26 -10.90 -4.20 6.50
C TYR A 26 -10.59 -5.69 6.54
N THR A 27 -9.45 -6.12 5.98
CA THR A 27 -9.00 -7.50 6.08
C THR A 27 -8.70 -7.86 7.54
N TYR A 28 -8.05 -6.97 8.28
CA TYR A 28 -7.76 -7.17 9.71
C TYR A 28 -9.03 -7.19 10.53
N TYR A 29 -9.98 -6.29 10.25
CA TYR A 29 -11.27 -6.25 10.94
C TYR A 29 -12.03 -7.56 10.71
N ALA A 30 -12.02 -8.07 9.50
CA ALA A 30 -12.66 -9.35 9.17
C ALA A 30 -12.07 -10.49 9.98
N GLY A 31 -10.75 -10.52 10.13
CA GLY A 31 -10.07 -11.54 10.91
C GLY A 31 -10.49 -11.54 12.37
N ILE A 32 -10.60 -10.37 12.97
CA ILE A 32 -11.04 -10.23 14.35
C ILE A 32 -12.53 -10.61 14.51
N ALA A 33 -13.37 -10.12 13.61
CA ALA A 33 -14.81 -10.44 13.63
C ALA A 33 -15.04 -11.94 13.54
N LYS A 34 -14.26 -12.63 12.71
CA LYS A 34 -14.35 -14.08 12.55
C LYS A 34 -13.94 -14.80 13.82
N LYS A 35 -12.87 -14.38 14.48
CA LYS A 35 -12.43 -14.94 15.75
C LYS A 35 -13.48 -14.79 16.84
N GLU A 36 -14.19 -13.67 16.83
CA GLU A 36 -15.22 -13.38 17.82
C GLU A 36 -16.58 -13.99 17.47
N GLY A 37 -16.67 -14.71 16.36
CA GLY A 37 -17.89 -15.40 15.96
C GLY A 37 -18.89 -14.57 15.17
N TYR A 38 -18.52 -13.35 14.77
CA TYR A 38 -19.39 -12.48 13.98
C TYR A 38 -19.17 -12.74 12.49
N ASN A 39 -19.61 -13.90 12.04
CA ASN A 39 -19.30 -14.35 10.66
C ASN A 39 -19.91 -13.47 9.57
N GLN A 40 -21.12 -12.95 9.78
CA GLN A 40 -21.77 -12.08 8.81
C GLN A 40 -21.03 -10.75 8.71
N ILE A 41 -20.63 -10.19 9.83
CA ILE A 41 -19.85 -8.94 9.87
C ILE A 41 -18.49 -9.17 9.20
N ALA A 42 -17.83 -10.30 9.48
CA ALA A 42 -16.58 -10.65 8.83
C ALA A 42 -16.72 -10.70 7.30
N SER A 43 -17.81 -11.31 6.83
CA SER A 43 -18.08 -11.41 5.40
C SER A 43 -18.27 -10.03 4.74
N ILE A 44 -18.94 -9.11 5.43
CA ILE A 44 -19.12 -7.73 4.94
C ILE A 44 -17.76 -7.01 4.86
N PHE A 45 -16.91 -7.17 5.88
CA PHE A 45 -15.57 -6.59 5.86
C PHE A 45 -14.71 -7.16 4.73
N GLU A 46 -14.79 -8.47 4.48
CA GLU A 46 -14.05 -9.12 3.38
C GLU A 46 -14.51 -8.60 2.02
N GLU A 47 -15.81 -8.45 1.84
CA GLU A 47 -16.37 -7.90 0.60
C GLU A 47 -15.91 -6.46 0.39
N THR A 48 -15.96 -5.65 1.44
CA THR A 48 -15.50 -4.26 1.38
C THR A 48 -14.01 -4.19 1.06
N ALA A 49 -13.18 -5.05 1.66
CA ALA A 49 -11.77 -5.13 1.35
C ALA A 49 -11.53 -5.46 -0.12
N GLY A 50 -12.34 -6.36 -0.69
CA GLY A 50 -12.29 -6.69 -2.10
C GLY A 50 -12.63 -5.52 -3.00
N ASN A 51 -13.62 -4.73 -2.62
CA ASN A 51 -14.00 -3.52 -3.35
C ASN A 51 -12.86 -2.48 -3.32
N GLU A 52 -12.22 -2.29 -2.16
CA GLU A 52 -11.10 -1.37 -2.04
C GLU A 52 -9.91 -1.81 -2.90
N LYS A 53 -9.66 -3.12 -2.98
CA LYS A 53 -8.62 -3.68 -3.84
C LYS A 53 -8.88 -3.35 -5.32
N GLU A 54 -10.14 -3.48 -5.77
CA GLU A 54 -10.49 -3.18 -7.15
C GLU A 54 -10.39 -1.69 -7.46
N HIS A 55 -10.78 -0.83 -6.51
CA HIS A 55 -10.59 0.63 -6.66
C HIS A 55 -9.10 0.98 -6.78
N ALA A 56 -8.27 0.41 -5.92
CA ALA A 56 -6.83 0.62 -5.96
C ALA A 56 -6.25 0.21 -7.30
N LYS A 57 -6.73 -0.90 -7.87
CA LYS A 57 -6.28 -1.39 -9.17
C LYS A 57 -6.59 -0.41 -10.29
N ILE A 58 -7.75 0.25 -10.25
CA ILE A 58 -8.10 1.29 -11.24
C ILE A 58 -7.06 2.41 -11.22
N TRP A 59 -6.75 2.94 -10.05
CA TRP A 59 -5.76 4.01 -9.89
C TRP A 59 -4.36 3.55 -10.28
N PHE A 60 -4.02 2.34 -9.92
CA PHE A 60 -2.71 1.75 -10.23
C PHE A 60 -2.47 1.65 -11.73
N LYS A 61 -3.47 1.19 -12.48
CA LYS A 61 -3.38 1.08 -13.94
C LYS A 61 -3.13 2.44 -14.60
N ILE A 62 -3.80 3.48 -14.11
CA ILE A 62 -3.61 4.84 -14.64
C ILE A 62 -2.20 5.33 -14.33
N LEU A 63 -1.74 5.13 -13.11
CA LEU A 63 -0.41 5.54 -12.69
C LEU A 63 0.70 4.86 -13.50
N MET A 64 0.60 3.54 -13.67
CA MET A 64 1.63 2.76 -14.34
C MET A 64 1.65 2.97 -15.85
N SER A 65 0.56 3.45 -16.43
CA SER A 65 0.46 3.71 -17.88
C SER A 65 0.81 5.16 -18.26
N GLY A 66 1.15 5.98 -17.26
CA GLY A 66 1.44 7.40 -17.54
C GLY A 66 0.18 8.24 -17.78
N GLY A 67 -0.95 7.84 -17.20
CA GLY A 67 -2.17 8.63 -17.23
C GLY A 67 -3.23 8.17 -18.21
N ILE A 68 -3.21 6.91 -18.63
CA ILE A 68 -4.16 6.36 -19.60
C ILE A 68 -5.28 5.63 -18.86
N PRO A 69 -6.54 6.17 -18.88
CA PRO A 69 -7.68 5.48 -18.30
C PRO A 69 -7.90 4.12 -18.98
N HIS A 70 -8.29 3.13 -18.19
CA HIS A 70 -8.59 1.76 -18.66
C HIS A 70 -7.41 1.04 -19.32
N ALA A 71 -6.17 1.46 -19.02
CA ALA A 71 -4.98 0.76 -19.49
C ALA A 71 -4.90 -0.63 -18.86
N SER A 72 -4.16 -1.52 -19.52
CA SER A 72 -3.85 -2.84 -18.96
C SER A 72 -2.76 -2.71 -17.90
N LEU A 73 -2.70 -3.70 -16.98
CA LEU A 73 -1.58 -3.79 -16.05
C LEU A 73 -0.28 -4.07 -16.83
N PRO A 74 0.87 -3.60 -16.31
CA PRO A 74 2.17 -3.91 -16.91
C PRO A 74 2.45 -5.42 -16.91
N ASP A 75 3.34 -5.86 -17.80
CA ASP A 75 3.72 -7.26 -17.87
C ASP A 75 4.64 -7.67 -16.71
N THR A 76 4.93 -8.97 -16.63
CA THR A 76 5.73 -9.52 -15.54
C THR A 76 7.13 -8.90 -15.44
N MET A 77 7.78 -8.68 -16.58
CA MET A 77 9.12 -8.09 -16.56
C MET A 77 9.11 -6.67 -16.03
N ALA A 78 8.15 -5.87 -16.45
CA ALA A 78 7.97 -4.51 -15.95
C ALA A 78 7.66 -4.52 -14.45
N ASN A 79 6.79 -5.43 -14.02
CA ASN A 79 6.41 -5.56 -12.62
C ASN A 79 7.58 -5.99 -11.73
N LEU A 80 8.44 -6.88 -12.23
CA LEU A 80 9.64 -7.29 -11.50
C LEU A 80 10.61 -6.12 -11.30
N LYS A 81 10.78 -5.30 -12.33
CA LYS A 81 11.65 -4.12 -12.24
C LYS A 81 11.10 -3.11 -11.24
N ASP A 82 9.79 -2.87 -11.28
CA ASP A 82 9.15 -1.95 -10.36
C ASP A 82 9.26 -2.44 -8.91
N ALA A 83 8.98 -3.72 -8.68
CA ALA A 83 9.06 -4.33 -7.36
C ALA A 83 10.47 -4.25 -6.79
N ALA A 84 11.50 -4.57 -7.58
CA ALA A 84 12.87 -4.51 -7.14
C ALA A 84 13.30 -3.09 -6.77
N ALA A 85 12.92 -2.11 -7.59
CA ALA A 85 13.23 -0.70 -7.34
C ALA A 85 12.52 -0.20 -6.08
N GLY A 86 11.23 -0.53 -5.93
CA GLY A 86 10.43 -0.13 -4.78
C GLY A 86 10.95 -0.72 -3.48
N GLU A 87 11.24 -2.01 -3.47
CA GLU A 87 11.76 -2.71 -2.29
C GLU A 87 13.10 -2.11 -1.85
N HIS A 88 14.02 -1.91 -2.79
CA HIS A 88 15.34 -1.37 -2.46
C HIS A 88 15.25 0.03 -1.86
N TYR A 89 14.46 0.92 -2.49
CA TYR A 89 14.33 2.31 -2.03
C TYR A 89 13.64 2.40 -0.69
N GLU A 90 12.45 1.80 -0.57
CA GLU A 90 11.63 1.97 0.63
C GLU A 90 12.21 1.28 1.86
N TRP A 91 12.72 0.07 1.68
CA TRP A 91 13.12 -0.74 2.84
C TRP A 91 14.49 -0.34 3.38
N THR A 92 15.42 0.04 2.51
CA THR A 92 16.77 0.38 2.94
C THR A 92 16.84 1.78 3.55
N ASP A 93 16.32 2.77 2.83
CA ASP A 93 16.47 4.17 3.24
C ASP A 93 15.36 4.66 4.16
N MET A 94 14.11 4.36 3.80
CA MET A 94 12.95 4.83 4.55
C MET A 94 12.91 4.26 5.97
N TYR A 95 13.00 2.95 6.11
CA TYR A 95 12.92 2.32 7.42
C TYR A 95 14.13 2.63 8.31
N ALA A 96 15.31 2.75 7.73
CA ALA A 96 16.49 3.17 8.49
C ALA A 96 16.29 4.57 9.09
N GLY A 97 15.73 5.49 8.32
CA GLY A 97 15.39 6.84 8.79
C GLY A 97 14.35 6.82 9.88
N PHE A 98 13.29 6.02 9.70
CA PHE A 98 12.21 5.89 10.68
C PHE A 98 12.72 5.32 12.00
N ALA A 99 13.58 4.30 11.94
CA ALA A 99 14.15 3.71 13.13
C ALA A 99 14.99 4.73 13.91
N LYS A 100 15.77 5.53 13.20
CA LYS A 100 16.60 6.59 13.81
C LYS A 100 15.71 7.61 14.52
N GLU A 101 14.69 8.11 13.85
CA GLU A 101 13.77 9.09 14.42
C GLU A 101 13.04 8.52 15.62
N ALA A 102 12.59 7.25 15.54
CA ALA A 102 11.92 6.61 16.66
C ALA A 102 12.81 6.50 17.89
N ARG A 103 14.11 6.18 17.71
CA ARG A 103 15.06 6.13 18.83
C ARG A 103 15.30 7.49 19.44
N GLU A 104 15.42 8.52 18.61
CA GLU A 104 15.60 9.90 19.08
C GLU A 104 14.40 10.36 19.92
N GLU A 105 13.19 9.86 19.58
CA GLU A 105 11.98 10.19 20.31
C GLU A 105 11.70 9.27 21.50
N GLY A 106 12.56 8.28 21.75
CA GLY A 106 12.41 7.35 22.89
C GLY A 106 11.54 6.12 22.61
N PHE A 107 11.18 5.87 21.35
CA PHE A 107 10.37 4.71 20.96
C PHE A 107 11.26 3.55 20.51
N ASP A 108 12.08 3.02 21.42
CA ASP A 108 13.09 2.00 21.09
C ASP A 108 12.49 0.70 20.53
N LYS A 109 11.36 0.26 21.08
CA LYS A 109 10.71 -0.98 20.60
C LYS A 109 10.15 -0.81 19.19
N ILE A 110 9.62 0.36 18.88
CA ILE A 110 9.12 0.67 17.55
C ILE A 110 10.30 0.76 16.57
N ALA A 111 11.39 1.40 16.98
CA ALA A 111 12.60 1.48 16.18
C ALA A 111 13.13 0.09 15.83
N PHE A 112 13.16 -0.81 16.79
CA PHE A 112 13.56 -2.21 16.58
C PHE A 112 12.69 -2.89 15.54
N LEU A 113 11.37 -2.67 15.59
CA LEU A 113 10.45 -3.25 14.61
C LEU A 113 10.70 -2.71 13.20
N PHE A 114 10.97 -1.41 13.05
CA PHE A 114 11.35 -0.85 11.76
C PHE A 114 12.60 -1.52 11.21
N GLU A 115 13.61 -1.72 12.05
CA GLU A 115 14.86 -2.37 11.65
C GLU A 115 14.63 -3.83 11.24
N GLU A 116 13.81 -4.56 11.98
CA GLU A 116 13.54 -5.97 11.70
C GLU A 116 12.73 -6.15 10.42
N VAL A 117 11.72 -5.31 10.20
CA VAL A 117 10.93 -5.36 8.96
C VAL A 117 11.80 -5.04 7.76
N ALA A 118 12.74 -4.10 7.88
CA ALA A 118 13.64 -3.74 6.79
C ALA A 118 14.53 -4.89 6.32
N LYS A 119 14.75 -5.91 7.16
CA LYS A 119 15.56 -7.08 6.80
C LYS A 119 14.81 -8.10 5.94
N ILE A 120 13.49 -8.01 5.92
CA ILE A 120 12.66 -8.94 5.15
C ILE A 120 12.61 -8.51 3.70
#